data_3d96bfe63751e2f0311bc45eac26c897
#
_entry.id   3d96bfe63751e2f0311bc45eac26c897
#
_cell.length_a   1.000
_cell.length_b   1.000
_cell.length_c   1.000
_cell.angle_alpha   90.00
_cell.angle_beta   90.00
_cell.angle_gamma   90.00
#
_symmetry.space_group_name_H-M   'P 1'
#
loop_
_entity.id
_entity.type
_entity.pdbx_description
1 polymer ?
#
loop_
_entity_poly.entity_id
_entity_poly.type
_entity_poly.pdbx_seq_one_letter_code
_entity_poly.pdbx_strand_id
1 'polypeptide(L)'
;MEFDVIKTTGANSYTGSIERVYSLSDGLEADSTGSNALSRIEFGRFTPEGTNTPTSIVDSSVFIPKGTYLEGPIQRLKVSNGPFLIYILKH
;
A
#
# COMPACT_ATOMS: atom_id res chain seq x y z
N MET A 1 1.47 17.14 -11.73
CA MET A 1 1.82 16.21 -10.65
C MET A 1 1.88 14.81 -11.22
N GLU A 2 2.97 14.11 -10.99
CA GLU A 2 3.17 12.78 -11.58
C GLU A 2 3.25 11.71 -10.51
N PHE A 3 2.75 10.55 -10.85
CA PHE A 3 2.82 9.37 -9.98
C PHE A 3 3.51 8.24 -10.70
N ASP A 4 4.27 7.46 -9.95
CA ASP A 4 4.63 6.13 -10.37
C ASP A 4 3.52 5.21 -9.89
N VAL A 5 3.02 4.36 -10.77
CA VAL A 5 1.98 3.42 -10.42
C VAL A 5 2.58 2.02 -10.47
N ILE A 6 2.58 1.36 -9.35
CA ILE A 6 3.21 0.04 -9.22
C ILE A 6 2.13 -0.99 -8.90
N LYS A 7 2.11 -2.06 -9.68
CA LYS A 7 1.28 -3.22 -9.36
C LYS A 7 2.12 -4.18 -8.53
N THR A 8 1.67 -4.46 -7.32
CA THR A 8 2.44 -5.32 -6.42
C THR A 8 2.39 -6.78 -6.89
N THR A 9 3.44 -7.52 -6.56
CA THR A 9 3.54 -8.95 -6.88
C THR A 9 3.98 -9.68 -5.62
N GLY A 10 3.06 -10.41 -5.00
CA GLY A 10 3.37 -11.17 -3.80
C GLY A 10 3.64 -10.29 -2.59
N ALA A 11 4.28 -10.90 -1.58
CA ALA A 11 4.62 -10.20 -0.35
C ALA A 11 5.87 -9.36 -0.57
N ASN A 12 5.78 -8.07 -0.28
CA ASN A 12 6.90 -7.16 -0.52
C ASN A 12 6.69 -5.87 0.26
N SER A 13 7.74 -5.07 0.35
CA SER A 13 7.72 -3.80 1.05
C SER A 13 7.95 -2.65 0.09
N TYR A 14 7.29 -1.53 0.32
CA TYR A 14 7.36 -0.36 -0.54
C TYR A 14 7.56 0.88 0.31
N THR A 15 8.35 1.81 -0.19
CA THR A 15 8.71 3.03 0.52
C THR A 15 8.62 4.20 -0.45
N GLY A 16 8.16 5.34 0.02
CA GLY A 16 8.09 6.55 -0.79
C GLY A 16 6.92 7.42 -0.35
N SER A 17 6.57 8.37 -1.20
CA SER A 17 5.41 9.22 -0.98
C SER A 17 4.17 8.52 -1.55
N ILE A 18 3.67 7.54 -0.82
CA ILE A 18 2.54 6.75 -1.27
C ILE A 18 1.27 7.51 -0.96
N GLU A 19 0.51 7.86 -2.00
CA GLU A 19 -0.70 8.66 -1.85
C GLU A 19 -1.96 7.80 -1.82
N ARG A 20 -1.92 6.65 -2.47
CA ARG A 20 -3.08 5.78 -2.53
C ARG A 20 -2.65 4.33 -2.77
N VAL A 21 -3.36 3.42 -2.15
CA VAL A 21 -3.19 1.98 -2.34
C VAL A 21 -4.54 1.42 -2.74
N TYR A 22 -4.66 0.99 -3.98
CA TYR A 22 -5.92 0.50 -4.53
C TYR A 22 -5.89 -1.03 -4.59
N SER A 23 -6.91 -1.67 -4.01
CA SER A 23 -6.98 -3.12 -3.96
C SER A 23 -7.58 -3.65 -5.26
N LEU A 24 -6.78 -4.38 -6.01
CA LEU A 24 -7.21 -4.94 -7.30
C LEU A 24 -7.87 -6.28 -7.11
N SER A 25 -8.77 -6.60 -8.03
CA SER A 25 -9.22 -7.97 -8.17
C SER A 25 -8.04 -8.79 -8.70
N ASP A 26 -7.79 -9.92 -8.08
CA ASP A 26 -6.73 -10.81 -8.54
C ASP A 26 -7.16 -11.68 -9.70
N GLY A 27 -8.43 -11.61 -10.08
CA GLY A 27 -8.96 -12.45 -11.14
C GLY A 27 -9.25 -13.86 -10.70
N LEU A 28 -9.04 -14.16 -9.43
CA LEU A 28 -9.30 -15.49 -8.89
C LEU A 28 -10.52 -15.42 -7.98
N GLU A 29 -11.66 -15.33 -8.60
CA GLU A 29 -12.92 -15.17 -7.87
C GLU A 29 -13.24 -16.34 -6.96
N ALA A 30 -12.53 -17.42 -7.13
CA ALA A 30 -12.66 -18.56 -6.22
C ALA A 30 -12.20 -18.22 -4.81
N ASP A 31 -11.37 -17.22 -4.67
CA ASP A 31 -10.98 -16.75 -3.35
C ASP A 31 -12.19 -16.10 -2.69
N SER A 32 -12.74 -16.78 -1.73
CA SER A 32 -13.98 -16.34 -1.09
C SER A 32 -13.81 -15.05 -0.30
N THR A 33 -12.60 -14.76 0.14
CA THR A 33 -12.38 -13.53 0.88
C THR A 33 -12.31 -12.33 -0.05
N GLY A 34 -11.70 -12.50 -1.21
CA GLY A 34 -11.55 -11.43 -2.18
C GLY A 34 -10.84 -10.21 -1.61
N SER A 35 -10.12 -10.39 -0.53
CA SER A 35 -9.50 -9.29 0.18
C SER A 35 -7.99 -9.41 0.13
N ASN A 36 -7.34 -8.30 -0.21
CA ASN A 36 -5.90 -8.21 -0.16
C ASN A 36 -5.47 -7.69 1.20
N ALA A 37 -4.28 -8.07 1.64
CA ALA A 37 -3.85 -7.81 3.00
C ALA A 37 -2.55 -7.02 3.04
N LEU A 38 -2.51 -6.06 3.94
CA LEU A 38 -1.31 -5.32 4.29
C LEU A 38 -0.92 -5.72 5.70
N SER A 39 0.36 -6.00 5.92
CA SER A 39 0.81 -6.43 7.24
C SER A 39 1.38 -5.29 8.07
N ARG A 40 1.74 -4.17 7.45
CA ARG A 40 2.23 -3.01 8.18
C ARG A 40 2.04 -1.77 7.32
N ILE A 41 1.54 -0.70 7.95
CA ILE A 41 1.37 0.59 7.30
C ILE A 41 1.99 1.65 8.20
N GLU A 42 2.92 2.42 7.68
CA GLU A 42 3.51 3.54 8.40
C GLU A 42 3.04 4.82 7.73
N PHE A 43 2.08 5.47 8.36
CA PHE A 43 1.52 6.72 7.85
C PHE A 43 2.47 7.87 8.13
N GLY A 44 2.51 8.82 7.25
CA GLY A 44 3.32 10.00 7.39
C GLY A 44 3.91 10.43 6.07
N ARG A 45 4.55 11.60 6.09
CA ARG A 45 5.16 12.14 4.89
C ARG A 45 6.54 11.52 4.70
N PHE A 46 6.81 11.12 3.50
CA PHE A 46 8.13 10.62 3.13
C PHE A 46 9.04 11.81 2.85
N THR A 47 10.26 11.76 3.40
CA THR A 47 11.30 12.71 3.02
C THR A 47 12.46 11.92 2.41
N PRO A 48 13.04 12.42 1.30
CA PRO A 48 14.13 11.69 0.64
C PRO A 48 15.35 11.48 1.55
N GLU A 49 15.49 12.27 2.61
CA GLU A 49 16.59 12.11 3.57
C GLU A 49 16.47 10.84 4.38
N GLY A 50 15.28 10.25 4.42
CA GLY A 50 15.12 8.94 5.04
C GLY A 50 15.10 8.93 6.55
N THR A 51 14.94 10.10 7.18
CA THR A 51 14.99 10.20 8.65
C THR A 51 13.63 10.54 9.25
N ASN A 52 12.58 10.49 8.45
CA ASN A 52 11.25 10.87 8.91
C ASN A 52 10.64 9.78 9.78
N THR A 53 10.03 10.24 10.87
CA THR A 53 9.35 9.36 11.81
C THR A 53 7.87 9.26 11.39
N PRO A 54 7.31 8.05 11.34
CA PRO A 54 5.89 7.91 11.02
C PRO A 54 5.02 8.62 12.05
N THR A 55 3.94 9.22 11.57
CA THR A 55 2.97 9.84 12.48
C THR A 55 2.06 8.80 13.11
N SER A 56 1.89 7.67 12.47
CA SER A 56 1.05 6.59 12.95
C SER A 56 1.50 5.29 12.30
N ILE A 57 1.48 4.22 13.07
CA ILE A 57 1.88 2.89 12.59
C ILE A 57 0.76 1.91 12.88
N VAL A 58 0.34 1.20 11.85
CA VAL A 58 -0.55 0.07 11.99
C VAL A 58 0.29 -1.17 11.73
N ASP A 59 0.49 -1.98 12.76
CA ASP A 59 1.37 -3.14 12.71
C ASP A 59 0.57 -4.42 12.96
N SER A 60 -0.47 -4.59 12.17
CA SER A 60 -1.32 -5.76 12.20
C SER A 60 -1.97 -5.89 10.83
N SER A 61 -2.49 -7.08 10.52
CA SER A 61 -3.10 -7.33 9.22
C SER A 61 -4.30 -6.44 8.98
N VAL A 62 -4.26 -5.73 7.87
CA VAL A 62 -5.37 -4.90 7.41
C VAL A 62 -5.84 -5.48 6.09
N PHE A 63 -7.11 -5.87 6.03
CA PHE A 63 -7.70 -6.46 4.85
C PHE A 63 -8.46 -5.40 4.08
N ILE A 64 -8.15 -5.26 2.80
CA ILE A 64 -8.78 -4.27 1.94
C ILE A 64 -9.53 -5.02 0.84
N PRO A 65 -10.87 -4.96 0.85
CA PRO A 65 -11.65 -5.65 -0.17
C PRO A 65 -11.30 -5.16 -1.56
N LYS A 66 -11.35 -6.05 -2.52
CA LYS A 66 -11.07 -5.68 -3.90
C LYS A 66 -12.04 -4.57 -4.33
N GLY A 67 -11.51 -3.63 -5.11
CA GLY A 67 -12.29 -2.49 -5.57
C GLY A 67 -12.32 -1.32 -4.62
N THR A 68 -11.68 -1.45 -3.45
CA THR A 68 -11.58 -0.34 -2.50
C THR A 68 -10.14 0.13 -2.42
N TYR A 69 -9.91 1.21 -1.70
CA TYR A 69 -8.57 1.78 -1.61
C TYR A 69 -8.31 2.38 -0.23
N LEU A 70 -7.03 2.58 0.03
CA LEU A 70 -6.53 3.22 1.25
C LEU A 70 -5.82 4.50 0.84
N GLU A 71 -6.14 5.61 1.51
CA GLU A 71 -5.51 6.90 1.24
C GLU A 71 -4.32 7.14 2.15
N GLY A 72 -3.32 7.82 1.59
CA GLY A 72 -2.15 8.25 2.33
C GLY A 72 -2.36 9.57 3.06
N PRO A 73 -1.25 10.23 3.46
CA PRO A 73 0.11 9.87 3.06
C PRO A 73 0.65 8.67 3.82
N ILE A 74 1.31 7.80 3.09
CA ILE A 74 1.94 6.60 3.63
C ILE A 74 3.41 6.64 3.23
N GLN A 75 4.31 6.42 4.17
CA GLN A 75 5.73 6.42 3.84
C GLN A 75 6.31 5.03 3.71
N ARG A 76 5.73 4.05 4.36
CA ARG A 76 6.14 2.65 4.23
C ARG A 76 4.92 1.75 4.26
N LEU A 77 5.00 0.71 3.44
CA LEU A 77 3.90 -0.21 3.29
C LEU A 77 4.45 -1.62 3.14
N LYS A 78 3.92 -2.55 3.89
CA LYS A 78 4.28 -3.95 3.74
C LYS A 78 3.06 -4.72 3.29
N VAL A 79 3.17 -5.31 2.10
CA VAL A 79 2.09 -6.09 1.50
C VAL A 79 2.29 -7.55 1.84
N SER A 80 1.28 -8.21 2.36
CA SER A 80 1.33 -9.65 2.60
C SER A 80 0.55 -10.43 1.55
N ASN A 81 -0.47 -9.83 0.97
CA ASN A 81 -1.27 -10.49 -0.06
C ASN A 81 -1.88 -9.45 -0.98
N GLY A 82 -1.64 -9.54 -2.28
CA GLY A 82 -2.14 -8.59 -3.26
C GLY A 82 -2.86 -9.27 -4.41
N PRO A 83 -2.97 -8.60 -5.55
CA PRO A 83 -2.23 -7.39 -5.92
C PRO A 83 -2.90 -6.09 -5.53
N PHE A 84 -2.09 -5.07 -5.41
CA PHE A 84 -2.52 -3.70 -5.21
C PHE A 84 -1.93 -2.83 -6.31
N LEU A 85 -2.57 -1.69 -6.58
CA LEU A 85 -1.95 -0.60 -7.31
C LEU A 85 -1.53 0.44 -6.29
N ILE A 86 -0.24 0.77 -6.29
CA ILE A 86 0.32 1.75 -5.38
C ILE A 86 0.66 3.00 -6.18
N TYR A 87 0.12 4.14 -5.75
CA TYR A 87 0.36 5.42 -6.39
C TYR A 87 1.39 6.18 -5.56
N ILE A 88 2.60 6.30 -6.10
CA ILE A 88 3.71 6.95 -5.41
C ILE A 88 3.99 8.26 -6.12
N LEU A 89 3.92 9.36 -5.37
CA LEU A 89 4.18 10.68 -5.90
C LEU A 89 5.66 10.84 -6.21
N LYS A 90 5.95 11.31 -7.40
CA LYS A 90 7.32 11.62 -7.81
C LYS A 90 7.78 12.95 -7.22
N HIS A 91 9.01 12.94 -6.79
CA HIS A 91 9.66 14.17 -6.30
C HIS A 91 10.65 14.72 -7.30
#